data_312060e45d9260e52c9763f7c4f9fd11
#
_entry.id   312060e45d9260e52c9763f7c4f9fd11
#
_cell.length_a   1.000
_cell.length_b   1.000
_cell.length_c   1.000
_cell.angle_alpha   90.00
_cell.angle_beta   90.00
_cell.angle_gamma   90.00
#
_symmetry.space_group_name_H-M   'P 1'
#
loop_
_entity.id
_entity.type
_entity.pdbx_description
1 polymer ?
#
loop_
_entity_poly.entity_id
_entity_poly.type
_entity_poly.pdbx_seq_one_letter_code
_entity_poly.pdbx_strand_id
1 'polypeptide(L)'
;FNIITRVGSRMPLLKSATGRLHACLQPEYIIKPLLEKEWASSAKAGQYPANWEEFLQLKEKILQQGYASVTGDMMAGIHAVAIPVYNFSRQLDHVITCIGTEDQLPADQMQQAIDYLLGIQQQIDALFNPQVAV
;
A
#
# COMPACT_ATOMS: atom_id res chain seq x y z
N PHE A 1 8.36 -13.21 17.24
CA PHE A 1 7.85 -11.90 16.87
C PHE A 1 6.33 -11.97 16.73
N ASN A 2 5.60 -11.20 17.52
CA ASN A 2 4.14 -11.20 17.48
C ASN A 2 3.66 -9.87 16.90
N ILE A 3 3.01 -9.93 15.75
CA ILE A 3 2.29 -8.80 15.20
C ILE A 3 0.89 -8.83 15.82
N ILE A 4 0.63 -7.90 16.74
CA ILE A 4 -0.68 -7.82 17.40
C ILE A 4 -1.48 -6.73 16.72
N THR A 5 -2.33 -7.12 15.78
CA THR A 5 -3.33 -6.26 15.20
C THR A 5 -4.70 -6.76 15.62
N ARG A 6 -5.45 -5.94 16.33
CA ARG A 6 -6.79 -6.28 16.81
C ARG A 6 -7.85 -5.72 15.89
N VAL A 7 -8.99 -6.40 15.82
CA VAL A 7 -10.17 -5.86 15.13
C VAL A 7 -10.52 -4.50 15.74
N GLY A 8 -10.71 -3.50 14.88
CA GLY A 8 -10.97 -2.13 15.30
C GLY A 8 -9.73 -1.27 15.48
N SER A 9 -8.53 -1.83 15.36
CA SER A 9 -7.30 -1.04 15.36
C SER A 9 -7.24 -0.14 14.14
N ARG A 10 -6.77 1.09 14.36
CA ARG A 10 -6.55 2.04 13.26
C ARG A 10 -5.16 1.83 12.68
N MET A 11 -5.09 1.66 11.37
CA MET A 11 -3.83 1.56 10.64
C MET A 11 -3.48 2.93 10.05
N PRO A 12 -2.25 3.41 10.22
CA PRO A 12 -1.86 4.66 9.59
C PRO A 12 -1.84 4.51 8.07
N LEU A 13 -2.34 5.53 7.36
CA LEU A 13 -2.45 5.47 5.92
C LEU A 13 -1.08 5.49 5.23
N LEU A 14 -0.19 6.39 5.64
CA LEU A 14 1.08 6.59 4.94
C LEU A 14 2.22 5.71 5.44
N LYS A 15 2.08 5.10 6.61
CA LYS A 15 3.11 4.22 7.19
C LYS A 15 2.93 2.75 6.83
N SER A 16 1.77 2.37 6.29
CA SER A 16 1.49 1.00 5.88
C SER A 16 1.37 0.90 4.36
N ALA A 17 1.79 -0.22 3.78
CA ALA A 17 1.66 -0.46 2.34
C ALA A 17 0.19 -0.48 1.91
N THR A 18 -0.67 -1.15 2.67
CA THR A 18 -2.12 -1.17 2.44
C THR A 18 -2.71 0.24 2.47
N GLY A 19 -2.35 1.02 3.47
CA GLY A 19 -2.84 2.40 3.61
C GLY A 19 -2.38 3.31 2.47
N ARG A 20 -1.14 3.16 2.01
CA ARG A 20 -0.62 3.92 0.86
C ARG A 20 -1.43 3.67 -0.40
N LEU A 21 -1.79 2.40 -0.67
CA LEU A 21 -2.64 2.08 -1.81
C LEU A 21 -4.03 2.71 -1.68
N HIS A 22 -4.65 2.59 -0.53
CA HIS A 22 -5.95 3.22 -0.29
C HIS A 22 -5.88 4.73 -0.49
N ALA A 23 -4.87 5.39 0.07
CA ALA A 23 -4.70 6.82 -0.08
C ALA A 23 -4.54 7.25 -1.55
N CYS A 24 -3.80 6.46 -2.34
CA CYS A 24 -3.54 6.77 -3.75
C CYS A 24 -4.73 6.49 -4.66
N LEU A 25 -5.57 5.51 -4.33
CA LEU A 25 -6.61 5.00 -5.21
C LEU A 25 -8.01 5.46 -4.84
N GLN A 26 -8.19 6.09 -3.70
CA GLN A 26 -9.45 6.69 -3.29
C GLN A 26 -9.55 8.15 -3.72
N PRO A 27 -10.77 8.70 -3.86
CA PRO A 27 -10.94 10.10 -4.24
C PRO A 27 -10.26 11.06 -3.27
N GLU A 28 -9.69 12.11 -3.83
CA GLU A 28 -8.95 13.12 -3.06
C GLU A 28 -9.79 13.75 -1.95
N TYR A 29 -11.07 14.03 -2.21
CA TYR A 29 -11.95 14.65 -1.22
C TYR A 29 -12.18 13.78 0.01
N ILE A 30 -12.01 12.45 -0.12
CA ILE A 30 -12.08 11.50 0.99
C ILE A 30 -10.74 11.45 1.72
N ILE A 31 -9.65 11.38 0.98
CA ILE A 31 -8.31 11.10 1.52
C ILE A 31 -7.67 12.34 2.13
N LYS A 32 -7.84 13.52 1.53
CA LYS A 32 -7.15 14.72 1.98
C LYS A 32 -7.42 15.08 3.45
N PRO A 33 -8.69 15.09 3.92
CA PRO A 33 -8.95 15.36 5.34
C PRO A 33 -8.34 14.31 6.27
N LEU A 34 -8.30 13.04 5.85
CA LEU A 34 -7.71 11.96 6.64
C LEU A 34 -6.20 12.11 6.77
N LEU A 35 -5.52 12.47 5.68
CA LEU A 35 -4.08 12.70 5.68
C LEU A 35 -3.70 13.92 6.51
N GLU A 36 -4.45 15.01 6.39
CA GLU A 36 -4.24 16.21 7.20
C GLU A 36 -4.35 15.89 8.68
N LYS A 37 -5.33 15.07 9.05
CA LYS A 37 -5.50 14.61 10.43
C LYS A 37 -4.33 13.72 10.89
N GLU A 38 -3.87 12.83 10.03
CA GLU A 38 -2.73 11.96 10.33
C GLU A 38 -1.46 12.79 10.52
N TRP A 39 -1.20 13.77 9.66
CA TRP A 39 -0.05 14.66 9.81
C TRP A 39 -0.12 15.51 11.07
N ALA A 40 -1.30 15.99 11.44
CA ALA A 40 -1.47 16.78 12.65
C ALA A 40 -1.17 15.99 13.93
N SER A 41 -1.44 14.67 13.92
CA SER A 41 -1.18 13.80 15.05
C SER A 41 0.22 13.19 15.06
N SER A 42 0.96 13.29 13.96
CA SER A 42 2.29 12.68 13.82
C SER A 42 3.35 13.72 14.21
N ALA A 43 4.07 13.44 15.28
CA ALA A 43 5.05 14.38 15.85
C ALA A 43 6.41 14.36 15.15
N LYS A 44 6.65 13.52 14.15
CA LYS A 44 7.98 13.37 13.54
C LYS A 44 7.90 13.31 12.02
N ALA A 45 8.71 14.13 11.37
CA ALA A 45 9.12 13.91 10.00
C ALA A 45 9.84 12.56 9.93
N GLY A 46 9.26 11.63 9.17
CA GLY A 46 9.83 10.30 8.98
C GLY A 46 10.18 10.05 7.52
N GLN A 47 10.39 8.80 7.18
CA GLN A 47 10.67 8.35 5.82
C GLN A 47 9.41 8.27 4.95
N TYR A 48 8.31 8.84 5.38
CA TYR A 48 7.02 8.85 4.71
C TYR A 48 6.60 10.29 4.42
N PRO A 49 5.69 10.52 3.45
CA PRO A 49 5.26 11.86 3.11
C PRO A 49 4.75 12.64 4.33
N ALA A 50 5.25 13.85 4.52
CA ALA A 50 4.92 14.71 5.66
C ALA A 50 3.91 15.81 5.31
N ASN A 51 3.58 15.96 4.03
CA ASN A 51 2.65 16.97 3.54
C ASN A 51 2.02 16.53 2.22
N TRP A 52 1.07 17.31 1.74
CA TRP A 52 0.32 16.98 0.53
C TRP A 52 1.18 16.91 -0.72
N GLU A 53 2.15 17.79 -0.86
CA GLU A 53 3.05 17.81 -2.01
C GLU A 53 3.89 16.53 -2.09
N GLU A 54 4.48 16.12 -0.98
CA GLU A 54 5.23 14.87 -0.91
C GLU A 54 4.34 13.66 -1.15
N PHE A 55 3.10 13.70 -0.66
CA PHE A 55 2.13 12.65 -0.94
C PHE A 55 1.82 12.53 -2.43
N LEU A 56 1.66 13.63 -3.14
CA LEU A 56 1.41 13.60 -4.58
C LEU A 56 2.57 12.98 -5.35
N GLN A 57 3.80 13.19 -4.93
CA GLN A 57 4.97 12.55 -5.51
C GLN A 57 4.94 11.03 -5.28
N LEU A 58 4.61 10.60 -4.08
CA LEU A 58 4.45 9.18 -3.77
C LEU A 58 3.31 8.56 -4.58
N LYS A 59 2.19 9.26 -4.69
CA LYS A 59 1.04 8.81 -5.47
C LYS A 59 1.41 8.58 -6.93
N GLU A 60 2.12 9.50 -7.55
CA GLU A 60 2.59 9.37 -8.93
C GLU A 60 3.43 8.11 -9.10
N LYS A 61 4.38 7.89 -8.18
CA LYS A 61 5.25 6.71 -8.20
C LYS A 61 4.44 5.42 -8.06
N ILE A 62 3.50 5.36 -7.11
CA ILE A 62 2.67 4.17 -6.88
C ILE A 62 1.79 3.88 -8.09
N LEU A 63 1.18 4.90 -8.69
CA LEU A 63 0.34 4.73 -9.89
C LEU A 63 1.15 4.21 -11.09
N GLN A 64 2.39 4.64 -11.24
CA GLN A 64 3.28 4.18 -12.31
C GLN A 64 3.73 2.73 -12.09
N GLN A 65 4.10 2.38 -10.88
CA GLN A 65 4.66 1.05 -10.59
C GLN A 65 3.60 -0.03 -10.32
N GLY A 66 2.39 0.36 -9.88
CA GLY A 66 1.27 -0.56 -9.65
C GLY A 66 1.26 -1.26 -8.29
N TYR A 67 2.11 -0.86 -7.36
CA TYR A 67 2.16 -1.42 -6.02
C TYR A 67 2.64 -0.36 -5.02
N ALA A 68 2.43 -0.64 -3.73
CA ALA A 68 3.04 0.14 -2.64
C ALA A 68 3.91 -0.78 -1.78
N SER A 69 4.96 -0.24 -1.20
CA SER A 69 5.83 -0.98 -0.29
C SER A 69 6.28 -0.10 0.86
N VAL A 70 6.58 -0.74 2.00
CA VAL A 70 7.17 -0.09 3.15
C VAL A 70 8.26 -0.99 3.74
N THR A 71 9.30 -0.37 4.27
CA THR A 71 10.43 -1.05 4.90
C THR A 71 10.69 -0.42 6.26
N GLY A 72 9.98 -0.92 7.29
CA GLY A 72 10.15 -0.45 8.67
C GLY A 72 9.39 0.82 9.04
N ASP A 73 8.56 1.37 8.16
CA ASP A 73 7.89 2.65 8.39
C ASP A 73 6.79 2.57 9.46
N MET A 74 6.03 1.48 9.47
CA MET A 74 4.99 1.27 10.47
C MET A 74 5.55 0.67 11.75
N MET A 75 6.44 -0.29 11.62
CA MET A 75 7.08 -0.98 12.71
C MET A 75 8.48 -1.40 12.27
N ALA A 76 9.49 -1.06 13.07
CA ALA A 76 10.87 -1.44 12.78
C ALA A 76 10.99 -2.95 12.55
N GLY A 77 11.71 -3.34 11.51
CA GLY A 77 11.92 -4.76 11.18
C GLY A 77 10.75 -5.42 10.44
N ILE A 78 9.72 -4.67 10.04
CA ILE A 78 8.59 -5.19 9.27
C ILE A 78 8.62 -4.60 7.88
N HIS A 79 8.61 -5.48 6.89
CA HIS A 79 8.52 -5.12 5.48
C HIS A 79 7.17 -5.56 4.91
N ALA A 80 6.61 -4.79 3.98
CA ALA A 80 5.35 -5.12 3.34
C ALA A 80 5.29 -4.62 1.90
N VAL A 81 4.57 -5.38 1.07
CA VAL A 81 4.23 -5.01 -0.30
C VAL A 81 2.73 -5.21 -0.49
N ALA A 82 2.06 -4.24 -1.07
CA ALA A 82 0.63 -4.28 -1.31
C ALA A 82 0.31 -4.03 -2.79
N ILE A 83 -0.65 -4.78 -3.30
CA ILE A 83 -1.18 -4.63 -4.65
C ILE A 83 -2.69 -4.39 -4.60
N PRO A 84 -3.23 -3.60 -5.55
CA PRO A 84 -4.67 -3.41 -5.65
C PRO A 84 -5.33 -4.52 -6.45
N VAL A 85 -6.57 -4.84 -6.10
CA VAL A 85 -7.47 -5.69 -6.89
C VAL A 85 -8.70 -4.87 -7.24
N TYR A 86 -9.02 -4.79 -8.52
CA TYR A 86 -10.13 -3.97 -9.02
C TYR A 86 -11.34 -4.84 -9.35
N ASN A 87 -12.55 -4.27 -9.18
CA ASN A 87 -13.78 -4.91 -9.59
C ASN A 87 -14.05 -4.69 -11.10
N PHE A 88 -15.21 -5.17 -11.59
CA PHE A 88 -15.61 -5.02 -12.99
C PHE A 88 -15.73 -3.55 -13.42
N SER A 89 -16.04 -2.66 -12.50
CA SER A 89 -16.15 -1.22 -12.76
C SER A 89 -14.83 -0.48 -12.65
N ARG A 90 -13.73 -1.21 -12.53
CA ARG A 90 -12.36 -0.69 -12.39
C ARG A 90 -12.17 0.16 -11.14
N GLN A 91 -12.99 -0.10 -10.12
CA GLN A 91 -12.85 0.51 -8.80
C GLN A 91 -12.07 -0.42 -7.89
N LEU A 92 -11.34 0.15 -6.93
CA LEU A 92 -10.62 -0.63 -5.93
C LEU A 92 -11.60 -1.47 -5.10
N ASP A 93 -11.41 -2.78 -5.15
CA ASP A 93 -12.26 -3.75 -4.44
C ASP A 93 -11.54 -4.30 -3.21
N HIS A 94 -10.31 -4.78 -3.40
CA HIS A 94 -9.48 -5.35 -2.35
C HIS A 94 -8.03 -4.90 -2.48
N VAL A 95 -7.30 -5.02 -1.39
CA VAL A 95 -5.84 -4.89 -1.37
C VAL A 95 -5.27 -6.19 -0.83
N ILE A 96 -4.31 -6.78 -1.56
CA ILE A 96 -3.57 -7.94 -1.11
C ILE A 96 -2.21 -7.46 -0.63
N THR A 97 -1.86 -7.78 0.61
CA THR A 97 -0.60 -7.34 1.22
C THR A 97 0.20 -8.56 1.69
N CYS A 98 1.45 -8.62 1.23
CA CYS A 98 2.45 -9.52 1.77
C CYS A 98 3.23 -8.77 2.85
N ILE A 99 3.26 -9.30 4.06
CA ILE A 99 3.93 -8.69 5.20
C ILE A 99 4.82 -9.72 5.88
N GLY A 100 5.99 -9.30 6.32
CA GLY A 100 6.93 -10.17 7.00
C GLY A 100 7.98 -9.40 7.78
N THR A 101 8.70 -10.13 8.64
CA THR A 101 9.88 -9.60 9.30
C THR A 101 11.02 -9.44 8.28
N GLU A 102 12.09 -8.74 8.67
CA GLU A 102 13.29 -8.64 7.83
C GLU A 102 13.88 -10.01 7.46
N ASP A 103 13.74 -11.00 8.36
CA ASP A 103 14.20 -12.38 8.09
C ASP A 103 13.30 -13.11 7.09
N GLN A 104 11.98 -12.88 7.17
CA GLN A 104 11.01 -13.52 6.29
C GLN A 104 10.93 -12.84 4.91
N LEU A 105 11.11 -11.54 4.88
CA LEU A 105 11.01 -10.72 3.69
C LEU A 105 12.18 -9.73 3.66
N PRO A 106 13.42 -10.22 3.46
CA PRO A 106 14.58 -9.34 3.42
C PRO A 106 14.55 -8.38 2.25
N ALA A 107 15.24 -7.25 2.38
CA ALA A 107 15.24 -6.18 1.38
C ALA A 107 15.66 -6.66 -0.03
N ASP A 108 16.59 -7.60 -0.11
CA ASP A 108 17.06 -8.16 -1.39
C ASP A 108 16.04 -9.12 -2.03
N GLN A 109 15.02 -9.56 -1.30
CA GLN A 109 13.94 -10.41 -1.82
C GLN A 109 12.63 -9.65 -2.04
N MET A 110 12.58 -8.37 -1.72
CA MET A 110 11.38 -7.56 -1.91
C MET A 110 10.94 -7.52 -3.38
N GLN A 111 11.88 -7.44 -4.32
CA GLN A 111 11.54 -7.42 -5.74
C GLN A 111 10.89 -8.72 -6.20
N GLN A 112 11.32 -9.86 -5.69
CA GLN A 112 10.69 -11.15 -5.99
C GLN A 112 9.25 -11.19 -5.48
N ALA A 113 9.01 -10.68 -4.27
CA ALA A 113 7.67 -10.60 -3.70
C ALA A 113 6.77 -9.68 -4.53
N ILE A 114 7.30 -8.54 -4.97
CA ILE A 114 6.59 -7.60 -5.85
C ILE A 114 6.19 -8.28 -7.15
N ASP A 115 7.13 -8.93 -7.82
CA ASP A 115 6.90 -9.60 -9.10
C ASP A 115 5.86 -10.72 -8.96
N TYR A 116 5.93 -11.48 -7.88
CA TYR A 116 4.97 -12.54 -7.58
C TYR A 116 3.56 -11.98 -7.38
N LEU A 117 3.42 -10.93 -6.59
CA LEU A 117 2.12 -10.30 -6.33
C LEU A 117 1.53 -9.65 -7.59
N LEU A 118 2.35 -8.99 -8.40
CA LEU A 118 1.90 -8.43 -9.66
C LEU A 118 1.43 -9.52 -10.63
N GLY A 119 2.06 -10.69 -10.62
CA GLY A 119 1.62 -11.85 -11.37
C GLY A 119 0.26 -12.36 -10.90
N ILE A 120 0.03 -12.40 -9.59
CA ILE A 120 -1.28 -12.75 -9.00
C ILE A 120 -2.34 -11.73 -9.41
N GLN A 121 -2.02 -10.44 -9.36
CA GLN A 121 -2.93 -9.38 -9.78
C GLN A 121 -3.39 -9.58 -11.24
N GLN A 122 -2.46 -9.90 -12.13
CA GLN A 122 -2.78 -10.16 -13.54
C GLN A 122 -3.70 -11.37 -13.71
N GLN A 123 -3.48 -12.44 -12.95
CA GLN A 123 -4.32 -13.64 -12.99
C GLN A 123 -5.74 -13.33 -12.50
N ILE A 124 -5.87 -12.57 -11.42
CA ILE A 124 -7.18 -12.16 -10.88
C ILE A 124 -7.88 -11.25 -11.88
N ASP A 125 -7.17 -10.28 -12.43
CA ASP A 125 -7.74 -9.34 -13.41
C ASP A 125 -8.24 -10.08 -14.66
N ALA A 126 -7.53 -11.10 -15.11
CA ALA A 126 -7.93 -11.94 -16.24
C ALA A 126 -9.23 -12.69 -15.97
N LEU A 127 -9.47 -13.12 -14.72
CA LEU A 127 -10.71 -13.81 -14.33
C LEU A 127 -11.93 -12.87 -14.34
N PHE A 128 -11.75 -11.63 -13.87
CA PHE A 128 -12.84 -10.66 -13.73
C PHE A 128 -13.00 -9.76 -14.96
N ASN A 129 -11.96 -9.61 -15.77
CA ASN A 129 -11.95 -8.73 -16.94
C ASN A 129 -11.28 -9.43 -18.13
N PRO A 130 -11.85 -10.54 -18.65
CA PRO A 130 -11.19 -11.34 -19.68
C PRO A 130 -10.96 -10.61 -21.00
N GLN A 131 -11.71 -9.53 -21.28
CA GLN A 131 -11.55 -8.72 -22.50
C GLN A 131 -10.33 -7.80 -22.46
N VAL A 132 -9.78 -7.53 -21.28
CA VAL A 132 -8.63 -6.65 -21.06
C VAL A 132 -7.33 -7.45 -20.96
N ALA A 133 -7.42 -8.76 -20.71
CA ALA A 133 -6.30 -9.66 -20.43
C ALA A 133 -5.70 -10.30 -21.69
N VAL A 134 -5.80 -9.65 -22.82
CA VAL A 134 -5.22 -10.18 -24.08
C VAL A 134 -3.76 -9.77 -24.22
#